data_80f2be3daafdc136449e651d001c9b84
#
_entry.id   80f2be3daafdc136449e651d001c9b84
#
_cell.length_a   1.000
_cell.length_b   1.000
_cell.length_c   1.000
_cell.angle_alpha   90.00
_cell.angle_beta   90.00
_cell.angle_gamma   90.00
#
_symmetry.space_group_name_H-M   'P 1'
#
loop_
_entity.id
_entity.type
_entity.pdbx_description
1 polymer ?
#
loop_
_entity_poly.entity_id
_entity_poly.type
_entity_poly.pdbx_seq_one_letter_code
_entity_poly.pdbx_strand_id
1 'polypeptide(L)'
;MLLQLDRITHTPPNFTQPLLTDISFSLAAGECITLTGVTGAGKSTLLRLLNRLSEPTAGQILLDGVNYQIISPTALRRQIMLVSQEPKLLGMKVREALAYPLQLQAINPEEIKQRIVTVTDRLQIPSEWFDRTEIQLSAGQKQLISIARGLITQPQILLLDEPIANLDFTTAERALETITNITKTQQMGLIVVNHQLELAVRFSDRLLYLQDGKLLLDRVSTSVDWQELQQQIRASDRQTNAEWE
;
A
#
# COMPACT_ATOMS: atom_id res chain seq x y z
N MET A 1 1.22 -13.53 -14.11
CA MET A 1 1.60 -13.14 -12.75
C MET A 1 2.09 -11.72 -12.84
N LEU A 2 1.48 -10.76 -12.12
CA LEU A 2 1.82 -9.33 -12.25
C LEU A 2 3.13 -9.00 -11.51
N LEU A 3 3.27 -9.48 -10.26
CA LEU A 3 4.49 -9.30 -9.46
C LEU A 3 4.92 -10.64 -8.87
N GLN A 4 6.23 -10.88 -8.81
CA GLN A 4 6.79 -12.08 -8.19
C GLN A 4 8.04 -11.72 -7.40
N LEU A 5 8.10 -12.16 -6.15
CA LEU A 5 9.27 -12.09 -5.29
C LEU A 5 9.87 -13.49 -5.16
N ASP A 6 11.18 -13.60 -5.31
CA ASP A 6 11.92 -14.85 -5.15
C ASP A 6 13.05 -14.63 -4.14
N ARG A 7 12.88 -15.18 -2.94
CA ARG A 7 13.84 -15.20 -1.83
C ARG A 7 14.45 -13.83 -1.50
N ILE A 8 13.61 -12.81 -1.39
CA ILE A 8 14.03 -11.47 -1.09
C ILE A 8 14.58 -11.38 0.32
N THR A 9 15.82 -10.92 0.42
CA THR A 9 16.47 -10.57 1.68
C THR A 9 16.90 -9.11 1.62
N HIS A 10 16.73 -8.38 2.72
CA HIS A 10 17.14 -6.98 2.82
C HIS A 10 17.80 -6.67 4.14
N THR A 11 19.05 -6.21 4.05
CA THR A 11 19.83 -5.67 5.16
C THR A 11 20.06 -4.19 4.87
N PRO A 12 19.46 -3.24 5.61
CA PRO A 12 19.70 -1.82 5.40
C PRO A 12 21.17 -1.45 5.64
N PRO A 13 21.66 -0.38 5.01
CA PRO A 13 22.98 0.16 5.33
C PRO A 13 23.14 0.39 6.85
N ASN A 14 24.30 0.02 7.41
CA ASN A 14 24.63 0.13 8.85
C ASN A 14 23.92 -0.87 9.79
N PHE A 15 23.13 -1.82 9.25
CA PHE A 15 22.61 -2.94 10.04
C PHE A 15 23.45 -4.20 9.78
N THR A 16 23.69 -4.99 10.85
CA THR A 16 24.41 -6.28 10.76
C THR A 16 23.46 -7.45 10.52
N GLN A 17 22.19 -7.27 10.82
CA GLN A 17 21.16 -8.29 10.69
C GLN A 17 20.16 -7.87 9.60
N PRO A 18 19.64 -8.82 8.80
CA PRO A 18 18.60 -8.52 7.82
C PRO A 18 17.29 -8.13 8.51
N LEU A 19 16.62 -7.10 7.98
CA LEU A 19 15.25 -6.75 8.36
C LEU A 19 14.20 -7.60 7.65
N LEU A 20 14.54 -8.18 6.49
CA LEU A 20 13.69 -9.11 5.76
C LEU A 20 14.55 -10.28 5.31
N THR A 21 14.05 -11.50 5.47
CA THR A 21 14.78 -12.74 5.18
C THR A 21 13.90 -13.69 4.38
N ASP A 22 14.36 -14.07 3.19
CA ASP A 22 13.78 -15.14 2.36
C ASP A 22 12.28 -14.94 2.05
N ILE A 23 11.87 -13.73 1.71
CA ILE A 23 10.50 -13.39 1.39
C ILE A 23 10.19 -13.81 -0.05
N SER A 24 9.23 -14.72 -0.20
CA SER A 24 8.77 -15.18 -1.51
C SER A 24 7.26 -15.21 -1.56
N PHE A 25 6.66 -14.49 -2.50
CA PHE A 25 5.24 -14.55 -2.84
C PHE A 25 5.01 -13.95 -4.22
N SER A 26 3.78 -14.03 -4.69
CA SER A 26 3.38 -13.41 -5.96
C SER A 26 2.09 -12.65 -5.80
N LEU A 27 1.80 -11.71 -6.72
CA LEU A 27 0.57 -10.95 -6.82
C LEU A 27 0.01 -11.09 -8.24
N ALA A 28 -1.25 -11.44 -8.36
CA ALA A 28 -1.95 -11.49 -9.64
C ALA A 28 -2.60 -10.14 -9.99
N ALA A 29 -2.93 -9.94 -11.26
CA ALA A 29 -3.75 -8.80 -11.67
C ALA A 29 -5.16 -8.91 -11.06
N GLY A 30 -5.67 -7.80 -10.53
CA GLY A 30 -6.97 -7.75 -9.85
C GLY A 30 -7.01 -8.38 -8.46
N GLU A 31 -5.87 -8.91 -7.96
CA GLU A 31 -5.78 -9.50 -6.62
C GLU A 31 -5.56 -8.41 -5.55
N CYS A 32 -6.27 -8.55 -4.44
CA CYS A 32 -6.09 -7.74 -3.24
C CYS A 32 -5.45 -8.57 -2.13
N ILE A 33 -4.22 -8.23 -1.76
CA ILE A 33 -3.47 -8.83 -0.66
C ILE A 33 -3.50 -7.90 0.56
N THR A 34 -3.89 -8.43 1.72
CA THR A 34 -3.59 -7.77 2.99
C THR A 34 -2.28 -8.30 3.56
N LEU A 35 -1.36 -7.38 3.87
CA LEU A 35 -0.13 -7.64 4.59
C LEU A 35 -0.31 -7.20 6.05
N THR A 36 -0.25 -8.14 6.99
CA THR A 36 -0.37 -7.86 8.42
C THR A 36 0.85 -8.37 9.19
N GLY A 37 0.97 -8.00 10.44
CA GLY A 37 2.08 -8.36 11.33
C GLY A 37 2.26 -7.33 12.42
N VAL A 38 3.04 -7.66 13.45
CA VAL A 38 3.37 -6.75 14.57
C VAL A 38 4.12 -5.50 14.10
N THR A 39 4.13 -4.48 14.93
CA THR A 39 4.96 -3.28 14.68
C THR A 39 6.43 -3.68 14.61
N GLY A 40 7.17 -3.16 13.64
CA GLY A 40 8.58 -3.54 13.43
C GLY A 40 8.80 -4.82 12.60
N ALA A 41 7.78 -5.58 12.24
CA ALA A 41 7.92 -6.82 11.46
C ALA A 41 8.54 -6.65 10.05
N GLY A 42 8.68 -5.42 9.54
CA GLY A 42 9.26 -5.14 8.23
C GLY A 42 8.26 -4.83 7.11
N LYS A 43 6.97 -4.64 7.41
CA LYS A 43 5.91 -4.39 6.42
C LYS A 43 6.18 -3.19 5.52
N SER A 44 6.43 -2.02 6.10
CA SER A 44 6.75 -0.80 5.34
C SER A 44 8.08 -0.93 4.57
N THR A 45 9.04 -1.68 5.12
CA THR A 45 10.30 -2.00 4.42
C THR A 45 10.02 -2.84 3.17
N LEU A 46 9.15 -3.85 3.28
CA LEU A 46 8.74 -4.65 2.13
C LEU A 46 8.07 -3.79 1.05
N LEU A 47 7.12 -2.92 1.42
CA LEU A 47 6.49 -2.01 0.45
C LEU A 47 7.51 -1.07 -0.23
N ARG A 48 8.50 -0.58 0.52
CA ARG A 48 9.58 0.27 -0.04
C ARG A 48 10.48 -0.49 -1.01
N LEU A 49 10.74 -1.78 -0.78
CA LEU A 49 11.45 -2.62 -1.74
C LEU A 49 10.63 -2.79 -3.02
N LEU A 50 9.33 -3.07 -2.92
CA LEU A 50 8.46 -3.23 -4.09
C LEU A 50 8.39 -1.97 -4.96
N ASN A 51 8.39 -0.79 -4.34
CA ASN A 51 8.41 0.50 -5.04
C ASN A 51 9.84 0.98 -5.39
N ARG A 52 10.87 0.18 -5.08
CA ARG A 52 12.28 0.49 -5.30
C ARG A 52 12.73 1.81 -4.64
N LEU A 53 12.17 2.14 -3.46
CA LEU A 53 12.72 3.15 -2.55
C LEU A 53 13.90 2.60 -1.75
N SER A 54 14.00 1.27 -1.64
CA SER A 54 15.15 0.50 -1.18
C SER A 54 15.35 -0.65 -2.14
N GLU A 55 16.54 -1.25 -2.15
CA GLU A 55 16.84 -2.42 -2.99
C GLU A 55 17.11 -3.66 -2.12
N PRO A 56 16.72 -4.85 -2.55
CA PRO A 56 17.04 -6.08 -1.85
C PRO A 56 18.56 -6.32 -1.88
N THR A 57 19.10 -6.92 -0.83
CA THR A 57 20.50 -7.35 -0.76
C THR A 57 20.71 -8.74 -1.38
N ALA A 58 19.64 -9.54 -1.49
CA ALA A 58 19.62 -10.81 -2.21
C ALA A 58 18.21 -11.13 -2.71
N GLY A 59 18.10 -12.08 -3.65
CA GLY A 59 16.86 -12.45 -4.31
C GLY A 59 16.54 -11.55 -5.51
N GLN A 60 15.36 -11.73 -6.10
CA GLN A 60 14.93 -10.94 -7.26
C GLN A 60 13.42 -10.64 -7.20
N ILE A 61 13.05 -9.50 -7.78
CA ILE A 61 11.66 -9.07 -7.96
C ILE A 61 11.40 -8.96 -9.46
N LEU A 62 10.35 -9.63 -9.91
CA LEU A 62 9.91 -9.59 -11.31
C LEU A 62 8.58 -8.86 -11.41
N LEU A 63 8.47 -7.90 -12.33
CA LEU A 63 7.25 -7.23 -12.75
C LEU A 63 6.92 -7.69 -14.17
N ASP A 64 5.78 -8.34 -14.37
CA ASP A 64 5.39 -8.97 -15.63
C ASP A 64 6.49 -9.89 -16.23
N GLY A 65 7.18 -10.64 -15.36
CA GLY A 65 8.28 -11.53 -15.74
C GLY A 65 9.62 -10.84 -16.02
N VAL A 66 9.67 -9.50 -15.92
CA VAL A 66 10.88 -8.70 -16.15
C VAL A 66 11.50 -8.33 -14.79
N ASN A 67 12.83 -8.54 -14.65
CA ASN A 67 13.52 -8.13 -13.43
C ASN A 67 13.38 -6.60 -13.26
N TYR A 68 12.77 -6.17 -12.15
CA TYR A 68 12.46 -4.77 -11.92
C TYR A 68 13.72 -3.87 -11.83
N GLN A 69 14.89 -4.46 -11.59
CA GLN A 69 16.16 -3.69 -11.52
C GLN A 69 16.58 -3.10 -12.86
N ILE A 70 16.16 -3.70 -13.98
CA ILE A 70 16.46 -3.17 -15.33
C ILE A 70 15.47 -2.06 -15.76
N ILE A 71 14.35 -1.90 -15.03
CA ILE A 71 13.40 -0.81 -15.24
C ILE A 71 13.93 0.42 -14.51
N SER A 72 13.93 1.59 -15.14
CA SER A 72 14.36 2.81 -14.44
C SER A 72 13.47 3.08 -13.21
N PRO A 73 14.03 3.57 -12.08
CA PRO A 73 13.23 3.80 -10.86
C PRO A 73 12.00 4.69 -11.08
N THR A 74 12.11 5.69 -11.94
CA THR A 74 10.98 6.57 -12.28
C THR A 74 9.89 5.83 -13.04
N ALA A 75 10.25 5.00 -14.04
CA ALA A 75 9.30 4.19 -14.79
C ALA A 75 8.64 3.13 -13.92
N LEU A 76 9.41 2.49 -13.02
CA LEU A 76 8.88 1.52 -12.07
C LEU A 76 7.86 2.14 -11.11
N ARG A 77 8.17 3.31 -10.52
CA ARG A 77 7.29 4.00 -9.57
C ARG A 77 6.01 4.55 -10.19
N ARG A 78 5.96 4.68 -11.52
CA ARG A 78 4.70 4.96 -12.24
C ARG A 78 3.82 3.72 -12.34
N GLN A 79 4.43 2.54 -12.39
CA GLN A 79 3.73 1.26 -12.48
C GLN A 79 3.38 0.72 -11.09
N ILE A 80 4.26 0.91 -10.10
CA ILE A 80 4.05 0.48 -8.71
C ILE A 80 3.98 1.74 -7.83
N MET A 81 2.77 2.20 -7.53
CA MET A 81 2.53 3.39 -6.72
C MET A 81 2.47 3.04 -5.24
N LEU A 82 3.23 3.75 -4.42
CA LEU A 82 3.18 3.65 -2.96
C LEU A 82 2.49 4.87 -2.36
N VAL A 83 1.44 4.63 -1.57
CA VAL A 83 0.83 5.59 -0.65
C VAL A 83 1.35 5.29 0.74
N SER A 84 2.17 6.18 1.28
CA SER A 84 2.78 6.05 2.60
C SER A 84 1.81 6.33 3.73
N GLN A 85 2.12 5.84 4.92
CA GLN A 85 1.36 6.02 6.16
C GLN A 85 1.14 7.50 6.50
N GLU A 86 2.19 8.34 6.33
CA GLU A 86 2.08 9.79 6.52
C GLU A 86 1.72 10.48 5.21
N PRO A 87 0.49 10.99 5.05
CA PRO A 87 0.09 11.71 3.85
C PRO A 87 0.75 13.10 3.80
N LYS A 88 1.43 13.41 2.70
CA LYS A 88 2.06 14.72 2.46
C LYS A 88 1.52 15.32 1.16
N LEU A 89 0.98 16.53 1.22
CA LEU A 89 0.47 17.25 0.04
C LEU A 89 1.50 18.25 -0.51
N LEU A 90 2.73 18.23 -0.01
CA LEU A 90 3.85 19.04 -0.49
C LEU A 90 3.61 20.56 -0.43
N GLY A 91 2.79 21.02 0.52
CA GLY A 91 2.42 22.43 0.63
C GLY A 91 1.45 22.95 -0.44
N MET A 92 0.97 22.07 -1.33
CA MET A 92 0.04 22.40 -2.42
C MET A 92 -1.40 22.44 -1.91
N LYS A 93 -2.27 23.12 -2.70
CA LYS A 93 -3.72 22.93 -2.59
C LYS A 93 -4.10 21.51 -3.04
N VAL A 94 -5.22 20.99 -2.53
CA VAL A 94 -5.71 19.64 -2.86
C VAL A 94 -5.78 19.44 -4.38
N ARG A 95 -6.37 20.39 -5.14
CA ARG A 95 -6.48 20.27 -6.60
C ARG A 95 -5.13 20.12 -7.29
N GLU A 96 -4.13 20.85 -6.80
CA GLU A 96 -2.77 20.84 -7.34
C GLU A 96 -2.09 19.49 -6.98
N ALA A 97 -2.20 19.06 -5.72
CA ALA A 97 -1.65 17.80 -5.24
C ALA A 97 -2.21 16.57 -5.98
N LEU A 98 -3.51 16.60 -6.35
CA LEU A 98 -4.14 15.56 -7.16
C LEU A 98 -3.65 15.58 -8.62
N ALA A 99 -3.50 16.75 -9.21
CA ALA A 99 -3.07 16.91 -10.61
C ALA A 99 -1.56 16.64 -10.81
N TYR A 100 -0.75 16.97 -9.81
CA TYR A 100 0.71 17.00 -9.90
C TYR A 100 1.36 15.72 -10.47
N PRO A 101 1.04 14.48 -10.00
CA PRO A 101 1.67 13.29 -10.55
C PRO A 101 1.35 13.06 -12.02
N LEU A 102 0.17 13.48 -12.50
CA LEU A 102 -0.23 13.34 -13.90
C LEU A 102 0.43 14.41 -14.78
N GLN A 103 0.61 15.62 -14.25
CA GLN A 103 1.37 16.68 -14.93
C GLN A 103 2.82 16.25 -15.17
N LEU A 104 3.46 15.59 -14.18
CA LEU A 104 4.80 15.03 -14.33
C LEU A 104 4.88 13.89 -15.38
N GLN A 105 3.74 13.28 -15.70
CA GLN A 105 3.62 12.28 -16.76
C GLN A 105 3.23 12.89 -18.11
N ALA A 106 3.11 14.21 -18.20
CA ALA A 106 2.66 14.96 -19.37
C ALA A 106 1.28 14.51 -19.90
N ILE A 107 0.38 14.11 -18.99
CA ILE A 107 -0.99 13.74 -19.33
C ILE A 107 -1.77 15.01 -19.74
N ASN A 108 -2.67 14.87 -20.69
CA ASN A 108 -3.51 15.96 -21.19
C ASN A 108 -4.36 16.58 -20.06
N PRO A 109 -4.48 17.91 -19.95
CA PRO A 109 -5.25 18.59 -18.90
C PRO A 109 -6.71 18.13 -18.76
N GLU A 110 -7.40 17.87 -19.87
CA GLU A 110 -8.79 17.38 -19.83
C GLU A 110 -8.87 15.97 -19.24
N GLU A 111 -7.93 15.11 -19.58
CA GLU A 111 -7.82 13.77 -19.00
C GLU A 111 -7.49 13.84 -17.51
N ILE A 112 -6.59 14.72 -17.08
CA ILE A 112 -6.28 14.97 -15.67
C ILE A 112 -7.57 15.34 -14.92
N LYS A 113 -8.33 16.29 -15.43
CA LYS A 113 -9.59 16.75 -14.84
C LYS A 113 -10.59 15.57 -14.71
N GLN A 114 -10.75 14.81 -15.77
CA GLN A 114 -11.68 13.66 -15.80
C GLN A 114 -11.27 12.59 -14.78
N ARG A 115 -10.00 12.24 -14.69
CA ARG A 115 -9.51 11.25 -13.72
C ARG A 115 -9.70 11.73 -12.28
N ILE A 116 -9.43 13.01 -11.99
CA ILE A 116 -9.65 13.62 -10.69
C ILE A 116 -11.13 13.49 -10.30
N VAL A 117 -12.04 13.97 -11.14
CA VAL A 117 -13.48 13.90 -10.88
C VAL A 117 -13.91 12.46 -10.63
N THR A 118 -13.53 11.53 -11.51
CA THR A 118 -13.92 10.12 -11.39
C THR A 118 -13.51 9.49 -10.06
N VAL A 119 -12.27 9.74 -9.61
CA VAL A 119 -11.76 9.13 -8.38
C VAL A 119 -12.31 9.83 -7.14
N THR A 120 -12.39 11.18 -7.16
CA THR A 120 -12.90 11.94 -6.02
C THR A 120 -14.39 11.67 -5.77
N ASP A 121 -15.19 11.51 -6.81
CA ASP A 121 -16.60 11.15 -6.70
C ASP A 121 -16.76 9.74 -6.09
N ARG A 122 -15.97 8.77 -6.56
CA ARG A 122 -16.00 7.40 -5.99
C ARG A 122 -15.60 7.35 -4.52
N LEU A 123 -14.59 8.13 -4.12
CA LEU A 123 -14.14 8.24 -2.73
C LEU A 123 -14.97 9.22 -1.90
N GLN A 124 -15.97 9.88 -2.52
CA GLN A 124 -16.83 10.90 -1.89
C GLN A 124 -16.02 12.04 -1.26
N ILE A 125 -14.99 12.51 -1.96
CA ILE A 125 -14.19 13.66 -1.56
C ILE A 125 -14.92 14.93 -1.98
N PRO A 126 -15.36 15.79 -1.02
CA PRO A 126 -16.11 17.00 -1.36
C PRO A 126 -15.26 17.99 -2.17
N SER A 127 -15.86 18.60 -3.19
CA SER A 127 -15.19 19.59 -4.03
C SER A 127 -14.74 20.84 -3.24
N GLU A 128 -15.41 21.15 -2.14
CA GLU A 128 -15.04 22.25 -1.22
C GLU A 128 -13.66 22.07 -0.58
N TRP A 129 -13.08 20.83 -0.60
CA TRP A 129 -11.72 20.61 -0.12
C TRP A 129 -10.66 21.02 -1.14
N PHE A 130 -11.01 21.17 -2.41
CA PHE A 130 -10.05 21.35 -3.51
C PHE A 130 -9.19 22.61 -3.38
N ASP A 131 -9.72 23.68 -2.76
CA ASP A 131 -8.99 24.92 -2.51
C ASP A 131 -8.25 24.95 -1.17
N ARG A 132 -8.42 23.92 -0.32
CA ARG A 132 -7.74 23.82 0.96
C ARG A 132 -6.28 23.42 0.79
N THR A 133 -5.44 23.93 1.68
CA THR A 133 -4.05 23.49 1.86
C THR A 133 -3.96 22.38 2.92
N GLU A 134 -2.80 21.74 3.00
CA GLU A 134 -2.55 20.64 3.94
C GLU A 134 -2.88 20.99 5.40
N ILE A 135 -2.64 22.25 5.83
CA ILE A 135 -2.88 22.71 7.19
C ILE A 135 -4.38 22.79 7.53
N GLN A 136 -5.24 22.99 6.51
CA GLN A 136 -6.69 23.13 6.65
C GLN A 136 -7.44 21.80 6.63
N LEU A 137 -6.73 20.69 6.56
CA LEU A 137 -7.28 19.34 6.44
C LEU A 137 -7.01 18.54 7.71
N SER A 138 -8.00 17.73 8.13
CA SER A 138 -7.78 16.72 9.15
C SER A 138 -6.85 15.61 8.66
N ALA A 139 -6.32 14.80 9.58
CA ALA A 139 -5.47 13.65 9.24
C ALA A 139 -6.21 12.67 8.29
N GLY A 140 -7.46 12.34 8.57
CA GLY A 140 -8.28 11.48 7.72
C GLY A 140 -8.56 12.09 6.34
N GLN A 141 -8.83 13.40 6.26
CA GLN A 141 -9.00 14.09 4.97
C GLN A 141 -7.73 14.02 4.11
N LYS A 142 -6.55 14.27 4.72
CA LYS A 142 -5.25 14.13 4.05
C LYS A 142 -5.02 12.70 3.56
N GLN A 143 -5.42 11.73 4.35
CA GLN A 143 -5.30 10.32 4.00
C GLN A 143 -6.14 9.96 2.77
N LEU A 144 -7.42 10.34 2.73
CA LEU A 144 -8.29 10.13 1.58
C LEU A 144 -7.74 10.80 0.31
N ILE A 145 -7.23 12.03 0.41
CA ILE A 145 -6.62 12.73 -0.71
C ILE A 145 -5.35 12.01 -1.20
N SER A 146 -4.54 11.47 -0.27
CA SER A 146 -3.35 10.70 -0.64
C SER A 146 -3.70 9.40 -1.38
N ILE A 147 -4.73 8.69 -0.92
CA ILE A 147 -5.28 7.52 -1.62
C ILE A 147 -5.80 7.91 -3.02
N ALA A 148 -6.60 8.97 -3.10
CA ALA A 148 -7.10 9.48 -4.39
C ALA A 148 -5.95 9.81 -5.35
N ARG A 149 -4.90 10.48 -4.87
CA ARG A 149 -3.70 10.80 -5.65
C ARG A 149 -2.99 9.55 -6.19
N GLY A 150 -2.94 8.47 -5.40
CA GLY A 150 -2.41 7.18 -5.86
C GLY A 150 -3.28 6.56 -6.96
N LEU A 151 -4.59 6.50 -6.77
CA LEU A 151 -5.56 5.91 -7.71
C LEU A 151 -5.65 6.67 -9.05
N ILE A 152 -5.57 8.01 -9.01
CA ILE A 152 -5.63 8.87 -10.21
C ILE A 152 -4.51 8.54 -11.20
N THR A 153 -3.36 8.06 -10.72
CA THR A 153 -2.24 7.68 -11.60
C THR A 153 -2.49 6.39 -12.38
N GLN A 154 -3.50 5.62 -12.01
CA GLN A 154 -3.86 4.34 -12.62
C GLN A 154 -2.66 3.40 -12.71
N PRO A 155 -2.01 3.08 -11.58
CA PRO A 155 -0.84 2.22 -11.57
C PRO A 155 -1.23 0.76 -11.87
N GLN A 156 -0.26 -0.05 -12.28
CA GLN A 156 -0.47 -1.51 -12.36
C GLN A 156 -0.60 -2.13 -10.97
N ILE A 157 0.16 -1.59 -9.99
CA ILE A 157 0.13 -2.06 -8.60
C ILE A 157 0.02 -0.84 -7.68
N LEU A 158 -0.95 -0.89 -6.76
CA LEU A 158 -1.09 0.09 -5.69
C LEU A 158 -0.66 -0.54 -4.37
N LEU A 159 0.28 0.11 -3.70
CA LEU A 159 0.76 -0.26 -2.37
C LEU A 159 0.25 0.78 -1.37
N LEU A 160 -0.44 0.33 -0.33
CA LEU A 160 -1.01 1.19 0.70
C LEU A 160 -0.41 0.82 2.06
N ASP A 161 0.32 1.75 2.65
CA ASP A 161 0.92 1.58 3.98
C ASP A 161 0.00 2.21 5.04
N GLU A 162 -0.77 1.38 5.75
CA GLU A 162 -1.75 1.76 6.77
C GLU A 162 -2.73 2.86 6.33
N PRO A 163 -3.42 2.70 5.19
CA PRO A 163 -4.18 3.79 4.55
C PRO A 163 -5.40 4.25 5.33
N ILE A 164 -5.83 3.50 6.34
CA ILE A 164 -7.07 3.75 7.10
C ILE A 164 -6.82 4.09 8.58
N ALA A 165 -5.58 4.20 9.03
CA ALA A 165 -5.24 4.43 10.43
C ALA A 165 -5.87 5.70 11.03
N ASN A 166 -6.10 6.73 10.21
CA ASN A 166 -6.65 8.02 10.63
C ASN A 166 -8.13 8.22 10.23
N LEU A 167 -8.81 7.17 9.75
CA LEU A 167 -10.20 7.21 9.32
C LEU A 167 -11.10 6.60 10.40
N ASP A 168 -12.31 7.14 10.54
CA ASP A 168 -13.37 6.44 11.26
C ASP A 168 -13.76 5.15 10.52
N PHE A 169 -14.38 4.21 11.23
CA PHE A 169 -14.68 2.88 10.70
C PHE A 169 -15.50 2.92 9.40
N THR A 170 -16.55 3.75 9.36
CA THR A 170 -17.46 3.86 8.19
C THR A 170 -16.72 4.42 6.97
N THR A 171 -15.89 5.44 7.18
CA THR A 171 -15.08 6.04 6.11
C THR A 171 -13.99 5.07 5.63
N ALA A 172 -13.36 4.34 6.55
CA ALA A 172 -12.37 3.31 6.23
C ALA A 172 -12.96 2.17 5.39
N GLU A 173 -14.12 1.64 5.81
CA GLU A 173 -14.85 0.59 5.10
C GLU A 173 -15.20 1.01 3.68
N ARG A 174 -15.81 2.19 3.52
CA ARG A 174 -16.16 2.73 2.20
C ARG A 174 -14.95 2.97 1.30
N ALA A 175 -13.85 3.49 1.87
CA ALA A 175 -12.62 3.71 1.11
C ALA A 175 -12.03 2.39 0.60
N LEU A 176 -11.96 1.35 1.46
CA LEU A 176 -11.47 0.03 1.07
C LEU A 176 -12.39 -0.65 0.03
N GLU A 177 -13.70 -0.54 0.18
CA GLU A 177 -14.66 -1.04 -0.80
C GLU A 177 -14.43 -0.39 -2.17
N THR A 178 -14.30 0.94 -2.20
CA THR A 178 -14.03 1.70 -3.42
C THR A 178 -12.71 1.26 -4.07
N ILE A 179 -11.63 1.15 -3.28
CA ILE A 179 -10.31 0.74 -3.75
C ILE A 179 -10.36 -0.68 -4.32
N THR A 180 -10.98 -1.62 -3.60
CA THR A 180 -11.10 -3.02 -4.03
C THR A 180 -11.92 -3.15 -5.31
N ASN A 181 -13.01 -2.38 -5.46
CA ASN A 181 -13.79 -2.35 -6.68
C ASN A 181 -12.99 -1.80 -7.87
N ILE A 182 -12.18 -0.75 -7.67
CA ILE A 182 -11.27 -0.23 -8.70
C ILE A 182 -10.22 -1.28 -9.05
N THR A 183 -9.62 -1.94 -8.06
CA THR A 183 -8.64 -3.02 -8.23
C THR A 183 -9.18 -4.10 -9.16
N LYS A 184 -10.37 -4.60 -8.89
CA LYS A 184 -11.00 -5.67 -9.68
C LYS A 184 -11.39 -5.21 -11.09
N THR A 185 -11.97 -4.01 -11.22
CA THR A 185 -12.43 -3.50 -12.52
C THR A 185 -11.29 -3.11 -13.45
N GLN A 186 -10.19 -2.60 -12.91
CA GLN A 186 -9.02 -2.18 -13.68
C GLN A 186 -7.93 -3.24 -13.75
N GLN A 187 -8.14 -4.43 -13.16
CA GLN A 187 -7.13 -5.49 -13.06
C GLN A 187 -5.82 -4.99 -12.43
N MET A 188 -5.91 -4.03 -11.52
CA MET A 188 -4.79 -3.49 -10.76
C MET A 188 -4.43 -4.45 -9.63
N GLY A 189 -3.16 -4.72 -9.36
CA GLY A 189 -2.73 -5.42 -8.15
C GLY A 189 -2.80 -4.50 -6.94
N LEU A 190 -3.22 -5.01 -5.77
CA LEU A 190 -3.32 -4.23 -4.54
C LEU A 190 -2.65 -4.94 -3.38
N ILE A 191 -1.75 -4.25 -2.67
CA ILE A 191 -1.22 -4.69 -1.37
C ILE A 191 -1.53 -3.62 -0.33
N VAL A 192 -2.26 -4.00 0.71
CA VAL A 192 -2.65 -3.11 1.81
C VAL A 192 -2.01 -3.59 3.11
N VAL A 193 -1.19 -2.77 3.74
CA VAL A 193 -0.79 -3.00 5.14
C VAL A 193 -1.95 -2.57 6.03
N ASN A 194 -2.47 -3.49 6.82
CA ASN A 194 -3.59 -3.23 7.70
C ASN A 194 -3.47 -4.01 9.01
N HIS A 195 -3.74 -3.33 10.13
CA HIS A 195 -3.82 -3.93 11.47
C HIS A 195 -5.25 -4.27 11.90
N GLN A 196 -6.26 -3.72 11.18
CA GLN A 196 -7.68 -3.99 11.46
C GLN A 196 -8.12 -5.27 10.72
N LEU A 197 -8.01 -6.41 11.41
CA LEU A 197 -8.29 -7.73 10.82
C LEU A 197 -9.72 -7.86 10.32
N GLU A 198 -10.71 -7.20 10.96
CA GLU A 198 -12.11 -7.21 10.53
C GLU A 198 -12.29 -6.69 9.10
N LEU A 199 -11.58 -5.60 8.77
CA LEU A 199 -11.58 -5.05 7.41
C LEU A 199 -10.71 -5.91 6.46
N ALA A 200 -9.62 -6.48 6.94
CA ALA A 200 -8.79 -7.39 6.16
C ALA A 200 -9.59 -8.62 5.67
N VAL A 201 -10.35 -9.25 6.57
CA VAL A 201 -11.26 -10.39 6.24
C VAL A 201 -12.16 -10.05 5.07
N ARG A 202 -12.73 -8.85 5.08
CA ARG A 202 -13.82 -8.46 4.16
C ARG A 202 -13.31 -8.03 2.78
N PHE A 203 -12.13 -7.40 2.72
CA PHE A 203 -11.66 -6.72 1.51
C PHE A 203 -10.44 -7.36 0.85
N SER A 204 -9.88 -8.46 1.40
CA SER A 204 -8.75 -9.14 0.78
C SER A 204 -9.07 -10.51 0.22
N ASP A 205 -8.47 -10.82 -0.92
CA ASP A 205 -8.52 -12.15 -1.52
C ASP A 205 -7.51 -13.10 -0.83
N ARG A 206 -6.39 -12.53 -0.32
CA ARG A 206 -5.28 -13.28 0.26
C ARG A 206 -4.63 -12.50 1.39
N LEU A 207 -4.15 -13.23 2.40
CA LEU A 207 -3.48 -12.68 3.56
C LEU A 207 -2.02 -13.13 3.59
N LEU A 208 -1.14 -12.18 3.83
CA LEU A 208 0.25 -12.38 4.19
C LEU A 208 0.47 -11.95 5.64
N TYR A 209 1.07 -12.82 6.46
CA TYR A 209 1.48 -12.49 7.83
C TYR A 209 2.99 -12.46 7.94
N LEU A 210 3.51 -11.29 8.28
CA LEU A 210 4.94 -11.02 8.44
C LEU A 210 5.28 -10.91 9.93
N GLN A 211 6.30 -11.64 10.38
CA GLN A 211 6.85 -11.56 11.72
C GLN A 211 8.37 -11.70 11.68
N ASP A 212 9.08 -10.85 12.42
CA ASP A 212 10.55 -10.86 12.52
C ASP A 212 11.26 -10.93 11.16
N GLY A 213 10.74 -10.17 10.20
CA GLY A 213 11.27 -10.11 8.84
C GLY A 213 11.03 -11.36 7.99
N LYS A 214 10.18 -12.30 8.42
CA LYS A 214 9.86 -13.54 7.70
C LYS A 214 8.37 -13.64 7.39
N LEU A 215 8.04 -14.20 6.24
CA LEU A 215 6.66 -14.49 5.86
C LEU A 215 6.25 -15.84 6.49
N LEU A 216 5.43 -15.77 7.54
CA LEU A 216 4.98 -16.95 8.26
C LEU A 216 3.68 -17.54 7.71
N LEU A 217 2.84 -16.71 7.10
CA LEU A 217 1.57 -17.13 6.51
C LEU A 217 1.39 -16.49 5.14
N ASP A 218 0.94 -17.30 4.19
CA ASP A 218 0.52 -16.90 2.87
C ASP A 218 -0.69 -17.78 2.49
N ARG A 219 -1.91 -17.21 2.64
CA ARG A 219 -3.14 -17.98 2.47
C ARG A 219 -4.26 -17.15 1.86
N VAL A 220 -5.12 -17.83 1.12
CA VAL A 220 -6.41 -17.28 0.67
C VAL A 220 -7.24 -16.89 1.88
N SER A 221 -7.83 -15.70 1.88
CA SER A 221 -8.54 -15.12 3.03
C SER A 221 -9.64 -16.03 3.60
N THR A 222 -10.35 -16.77 2.74
CA THR A 222 -11.39 -17.71 3.15
C THR A 222 -10.89 -18.94 3.91
N SER A 223 -9.58 -19.23 3.87
CA SER A 223 -8.95 -20.37 4.55
C SER A 223 -8.18 -19.96 5.83
N VAL A 224 -8.23 -18.70 6.21
CA VAL A 224 -7.55 -18.18 7.40
C VAL A 224 -8.44 -18.35 8.62
N ASP A 225 -7.90 -18.92 9.69
CA ASP A 225 -8.50 -18.81 11.02
C ASP A 225 -8.14 -17.44 11.62
N TRP A 226 -9.08 -16.51 11.46
CA TRP A 226 -8.88 -15.11 11.88
C TRP A 226 -8.85 -14.95 13.40
N GLN A 227 -9.49 -15.85 14.15
CA GLN A 227 -9.47 -15.79 15.62
C GLN A 227 -8.10 -16.24 16.13
N GLU A 228 -7.57 -17.33 15.60
CA GLU A 228 -6.23 -17.81 15.93
C GLU A 228 -5.17 -16.76 15.56
N LEU A 229 -5.24 -16.21 14.35
CA LEU A 229 -4.30 -15.15 13.90
C LEU A 229 -4.35 -13.93 14.81
N GLN A 230 -5.53 -13.48 15.23
CA GLN A 230 -5.68 -12.36 16.15
C GLN A 230 -5.03 -12.65 17.50
N GLN A 231 -5.16 -13.87 18.01
CA GLN A 231 -4.50 -14.28 19.25
C GLN A 231 -2.97 -14.31 19.11
N GLN A 232 -2.46 -14.82 17.98
CA GLN A 232 -1.02 -14.85 17.68
C GLN A 232 -0.43 -13.45 17.61
N ILE A 233 -1.08 -12.53 16.88
CA ILE A 233 -0.63 -11.13 16.78
C ILE A 233 -0.61 -10.47 18.16
N ARG A 234 -1.67 -10.63 18.98
CA ARG A 234 -1.73 -10.06 20.33
C ARG A 234 -0.66 -10.62 21.26
N ALA A 235 -0.34 -11.91 21.13
CA ALA A 235 0.71 -12.54 21.92
C ALA A 235 2.09 -11.99 21.55
N SER A 236 2.37 -11.85 20.26
CA SER A 236 3.64 -11.28 19.76
C SER A 236 3.81 -9.80 20.14
N ASP A 237 2.74 -8.98 20.05
CA ASP A 237 2.79 -7.57 20.48
C ASP A 237 3.14 -7.42 21.97
N ARG A 238 2.64 -8.33 22.84
CA ARG A 238 2.97 -8.32 24.27
C ARG A 238 4.43 -8.67 24.54
N GLN A 239 5.00 -9.63 23.80
CA GLN A 239 6.42 -10.00 23.91
C GLN A 239 7.32 -8.86 23.49
N THR A 240 7.03 -8.22 22.35
CA THR A 240 7.81 -7.10 21.85
C THR A 240 7.77 -5.91 22.82
N ASN A 241 6.62 -5.59 23.42
CA ASN A 241 6.53 -4.49 24.41
C ASN A 241 7.27 -4.80 25.72
N ALA A 242 7.32 -6.06 26.14
CA ALA A 242 8.05 -6.48 27.36
C ALA A 242 9.59 -6.44 27.18
N GLU A 243 10.10 -6.47 25.97
CA GLU A 243 11.55 -6.34 25.67
C GLU A 243 12.03 -4.86 25.64
N TRP A 244 11.09 -3.89 25.62
CA TRP A 244 11.40 -2.46 25.59
C TRP A 244 11.23 -1.77 26.97
N GLU A 245 10.73 -2.46 27.98
CA GLU A 245 10.67 -2.03 29.40
C GLU A 245 11.88 -2.58 30.19
#